data_16aedb893f198a62a1ca1ae1ba9a5923
#
_entry.id   16aedb893f198a62a1ca1ae1ba9a5923
#
_cell.length_a   1.000
_cell.length_b   1.000
_cell.length_c   1.000
_cell.angle_alpha   90.00
_cell.angle_beta   90.00
_cell.angle_gamma   90.00
#
_symmetry.space_group_name_H-M   'P 1'
#
loop_
_entity.id
_entity.type
_entity.pdbx_description
1 polymer ?
#
loop_
_entity_poly.entity_id
_entity_poly.type
_entity_poly.pdbx_seq_one_letter_code
_entity_poly.pdbx_strand_id
1 'polypeptide(L)'
;MSPVAGVILALLAAVIAAGLAVGMLRGEGSFTRIAPAQETTSASTRPEDALGAAPPQVTNLSGEYADGTVTWTWSAPQGAAQADLTYTYESSGAGGSASGSVETTTVSVDGASGENCMQITTVSRSSGRMSDPVRQCTVVP
;
A
#
# COMPACT_ATOMS: atom_id res chain seq x y z
N MET A 1 -37.32 -7.72 -16.10
CA MET A 1 -36.92 -8.17 -14.76
C MET A 1 -36.25 -9.52 -14.91
N SER A 2 -34.91 -9.56 -14.78
CA SER A 2 -34.11 -10.76 -15.08
C SER A 2 -34.08 -11.72 -13.88
N PRO A 3 -34.34 -13.03 -14.09
CA PRO A 3 -34.43 -14.01 -13.00
C PRO A 3 -33.07 -14.39 -12.35
N VAL A 4 -31.98 -13.74 -12.72
CA VAL A 4 -30.62 -14.06 -12.23
C VAL A 4 -30.32 -13.43 -10.86
N ALA A 5 -31.06 -12.42 -10.44
CA ALA A 5 -30.84 -11.71 -9.16
C ALA A 5 -31.29 -12.49 -7.92
N GLY A 6 -32.17 -13.51 -8.11
CA GLY A 6 -32.76 -14.28 -6.98
C GLY A 6 -31.89 -15.43 -6.46
N VAL A 7 -30.95 -15.91 -7.26
CA VAL A 7 -30.16 -17.12 -6.90
C VAL A 7 -28.94 -16.79 -6.04
N ILE A 8 -28.40 -15.57 -6.12
CA ILE A 8 -27.20 -15.15 -5.37
C ILE A 8 -27.51 -14.86 -3.90
N LEU A 9 -28.75 -14.48 -3.58
CA LEU A 9 -29.12 -14.16 -2.18
C LEU A 9 -29.34 -15.41 -1.31
N ALA A 10 -29.63 -16.56 -1.92
CA ALA A 10 -29.90 -17.80 -1.18
C ALA A 10 -28.63 -18.57 -0.73
N LEU A 11 -27.47 -18.28 -1.31
CA LEU A 11 -26.20 -18.97 -0.98
C LEU A 11 -25.42 -18.29 0.14
N LEU A 12 -25.71 -17.06 0.52
CA LEU A 12 -25.03 -16.34 1.60
C LEU A 12 -25.57 -16.62 3.00
N ALA A 13 -26.75 -17.24 3.12
CA ALA A 13 -27.37 -17.54 4.41
C ALA A 13 -26.91 -18.88 5.06
N ALA A 14 -26.22 -19.74 4.31
CA ALA A 14 -25.86 -21.09 4.78
C ALA A 14 -24.50 -21.21 5.48
N VAL A 15 -23.66 -20.15 5.50
CA VAL A 15 -22.28 -20.21 6.02
C VAL A 15 -22.15 -19.71 7.46
N ILE A 16 -23.20 -19.10 8.04
CA ILE A 16 -23.12 -18.49 9.39
C ILE A 16 -23.52 -19.44 10.52
N ALA A 17 -24.03 -20.64 10.22
CA ALA A 17 -24.59 -21.55 11.25
C ALA A 17 -23.63 -22.64 11.78
N ALA A 18 -22.37 -22.71 11.32
CA ALA A 18 -21.46 -23.81 11.66
C ALA A 18 -20.27 -23.44 12.60
N GLY A 19 -20.25 -22.25 13.21
CA GLY A 19 -19.10 -21.71 13.94
C GLY A 19 -19.18 -21.65 15.47
N LEU A 20 -20.19 -22.21 16.13
CA LEU A 20 -20.38 -22.04 17.58
C LEU A 20 -20.58 -23.38 18.30
N ALA A 21 -19.62 -24.26 18.32
CA ALA A 21 -19.58 -25.36 19.29
C ALA A 21 -18.23 -26.05 19.32
N VAL A 22 -17.19 -25.49 19.97
CA VAL A 22 -16.13 -26.25 20.66
C VAL A 22 -15.40 -25.27 21.59
N GLY A 23 -15.49 -25.48 22.90
CA GLY A 23 -14.65 -24.71 23.82
C GLY A 23 -15.11 -24.70 25.27
N MET A 24 -15.47 -25.84 25.84
CA MET A 24 -15.50 -26.01 27.30
C MET A 24 -14.96 -27.39 27.68
N LEU A 25 -13.66 -27.48 27.91
CA LEU A 25 -13.05 -28.53 28.71
C LEU A 25 -12.17 -27.86 29.74
N ARG A 26 -12.69 -27.82 30.97
CA ARG A 26 -11.96 -27.49 32.17
C ARG A 26 -10.87 -28.57 32.39
N GLY A 27 -9.63 -28.11 32.52
CA GLY A 27 -8.51 -28.90 33.04
C GLY A 27 -8.00 -28.26 34.31
N GLU A 28 -8.37 -28.79 35.46
CA GLU A 28 -7.68 -28.54 36.73
C GLU A 28 -6.32 -29.21 36.65
N GLY A 29 -5.25 -28.48 36.68
CA GLY A 29 -3.87 -28.95 36.61
C GLY A 29 -2.99 -28.28 37.66
N SER A 30 -2.67 -29.02 38.68
CA SER A 30 -1.72 -28.86 39.79
C SER A 30 -0.60 -27.84 39.59
N PHE A 31 -0.48 -26.91 40.53
CA PHE A 31 0.66 -26.00 40.66
C PHE A 31 1.91 -26.79 41.12
N THR A 32 2.77 -27.14 40.19
CA THR A 32 4.15 -27.55 40.49
C THR A 32 5.03 -26.31 40.41
N ARG A 33 5.55 -25.92 41.57
CA ARG A 33 6.49 -24.82 41.76
C ARG A 33 7.81 -25.18 41.07
N ILE A 34 8.08 -24.66 39.89
CA ILE A 34 9.36 -24.80 39.21
C ILE A 34 10.16 -23.52 39.45
N ALA A 35 11.44 -23.70 39.80
CA ALA A 35 12.45 -22.68 40.08
C ALA A 35 12.59 -21.69 38.88
N PRO A 36 13.10 -20.44 39.13
CA PRO A 36 13.25 -19.47 38.10
C PRO A 36 14.30 -19.94 37.08
N ALA A 37 13.83 -20.42 35.93
CA ALA A 37 14.68 -20.57 34.75
C ALA A 37 15.05 -19.18 34.26
N GLN A 38 16.34 -18.97 34.04
CA GLN A 38 16.91 -17.78 33.44
C GLN A 38 16.09 -17.40 32.19
N GLU A 39 15.55 -16.20 32.20
CA GLU A 39 14.99 -15.57 31.01
C GLU A 39 16.10 -15.42 29.97
N THR A 40 16.19 -16.41 29.08
CA THR A 40 16.83 -16.18 27.78
C THR A 40 15.93 -15.17 27.10
N THR A 41 16.35 -13.93 27.06
CA THR A 41 15.71 -12.87 26.29
C THR A 41 15.77 -13.30 24.83
N SER A 42 14.81 -14.12 24.39
CA SER A 42 14.53 -14.29 22.98
C SER A 42 14.08 -12.92 22.52
N ALA A 43 14.95 -12.23 21.78
CA ALA A 43 14.59 -11.05 21.05
C ALA A 43 13.38 -11.43 20.20
N SER A 44 12.20 -10.95 20.61
CA SER A 44 10.98 -11.07 19.84
C SER A 44 11.19 -10.23 18.59
N THR A 45 11.64 -10.88 17.53
CA THR A 45 11.71 -10.24 16.20
C THR A 45 10.27 -9.88 15.86
N ARG A 46 9.95 -8.61 15.93
CA ARG A 46 8.63 -8.10 15.52
C ARG A 46 8.37 -8.58 14.09
N PRO A 47 7.16 -9.03 13.76
CA PRO A 47 6.84 -9.42 12.38
C PRO A 47 7.16 -8.33 11.34
N GLU A 48 7.20 -7.07 11.77
CA GLU A 48 7.59 -5.90 10.96
C GLU A 48 9.06 -5.97 10.51
N ASP A 49 9.95 -6.53 11.31
CA ASP A 49 11.37 -6.66 10.96
C ASP A 49 11.61 -7.74 9.89
N ALA A 50 10.69 -8.72 9.79
CA ALA A 50 10.78 -9.78 8.79
C ALA A 50 10.50 -9.30 7.37
N LEU A 51 9.78 -8.19 7.20
CA LEU A 51 9.43 -7.62 5.88
C LEU A 51 10.45 -6.58 5.38
N GLY A 52 11.51 -6.30 6.15
CA GLY A 52 12.48 -5.28 5.82
C GLY A 52 11.96 -3.84 6.03
N ALA A 53 12.80 -2.85 5.79
CA ALA A 53 12.43 -1.44 5.87
C ALA A 53 11.53 -1.04 4.68
N ALA A 54 10.68 -0.03 4.90
CA ALA A 54 9.95 0.59 3.78
C ALA A 54 10.96 1.23 2.81
N PRO A 55 10.67 1.24 1.49
CA PRO A 55 11.55 1.90 0.53
C PRO A 55 11.60 3.41 0.81
N PRO A 56 12.72 4.09 0.49
CA PRO A 56 12.79 5.54 0.61
C PRO A 56 11.85 6.23 -0.38
N GLN A 57 11.50 7.47 -0.07
CA GLN A 57 10.69 8.33 -0.94
C GLN A 57 11.46 8.74 -2.21
N VAL A 58 10.71 9.08 -3.27
CA VAL A 58 11.27 9.77 -4.44
C VAL A 58 11.75 11.17 -4.06
N THR A 59 12.65 11.74 -4.86
CA THR A 59 13.12 13.12 -4.71
C THR A 59 12.96 13.88 -6.01
N ASN A 60 13.05 15.22 -5.96
CA ASN A 60 13.01 16.10 -7.14
C ASN A 60 11.76 15.90 -8.02
N LEU A 61 10.60 15.63 -7.40
CA LEU A 61 9.35 15.58 -8.14
C LEU A 61 9.02 16.95 -8.72
N SER A 62 8.84 17.02 -10.05
CA SER A 62 8.50 18.25 -10.78
C SER A 62 7.57 17.95 -11.94
N GLY A 63 6.74 18.92 -12.31
CA GLY A 63 5.81 18.83 -13.45
C GLY A 63 6.06 19.95 -14.44
N GLU A 64 6.15 19.61 -15.73
CA GLU A 64 6.28 20.53 -16.84
C GLU A 64 5.06 20.42 -17.77
N TYR A 65 4.43 21.55 -18.09
CA TYR A 65 3.29 21.59 -18.98
C TYR A 65 3.72 21.88 -20.41
N ALA A 66 3.25 21.07 -21.34
CA ALA A 66 3.36 21.31 -22.78
C ALA A 66 2.18 20.65 -23.50
N ASP A 67 1.63 21.34 -24.50
CA ASP A 67 0.66 20.79 -25.45
C ASP A 67 -0.55 20.05 -24.81
N GLY A 68 -1.11 20.63 -23.76
CA GLY A 68 -2.26 20.04 -23.07
C GLY A 68 -1.91 18.90 -22.07
N THR A 69 -0.63 18.64 -21.86
CA THR A 69 -0.15 17.55 -21.02
C THR A 69 0.80 18.08 -19.95
N VAL A 70 0.69 17.56 -18.72
CA VAL A 70 1.71 17.75 -17.68
C VAL A 70 2.56 16.50 -17.61
N THR A 71 3.84 16.64 -17.90
CA THR A 71 4.83 15.57 -17.73
C THR A 71 5.50 15.70 -16.37
N TRP A 72 5.30 14.73 -15.54
CA TRP A 72 5.89 14.63 -14.20
C TRP A 72 7.14 13.78 -14.24
N THR A 73 8.21 14.28 -13.61
CA THR A 73 9.49 13.57 -13.49
C THR A 73 9.97 13.59 -12.04
N TRP A 74 10.71 12.57 -11.64
CA TRP A 74 11.31 12.48 -10.32
C TRP A 74 12.62 11.72 -10.36
N SER A 75 13.39 11.83 -9.28
CA SER A 75 14.58 11.01 -9.07
C SER A 75 14.21 9.80 -8.23
N ALA A 76 14.67 8.64 -8.66
CA ALA A 76 14.51 7.42 -7.89
C ALA A 76 15.24 7.49 -6.55
N PRO A 77 14.72 6.81 -5.50
CA PRO A 77 15.37 6.79 -4.20
C PRO A 77 16.78 6.23 -4.26
N GLN A 78 17.68 6.84 -3.50
CA GLN A 78 19.07 6.38 -3.38
C GLN A 78 19.15 5.15 -2.48
N GLY A 79 20.04 4.22 -2.79
CA GLY A 79 20.33 3.05 -1.97
C GLY A 79 19.33 1.90 -2.10
N ALA A 80 18.26 2.04 -2.88
CA ALA A 80 17.36 0.95 -3.21
C ALA A 80 17.72 0.33 -4.57
N ALA A 81 17.53 -0.98 -4.71
CA ALA A 81 17.68 -1.65 -6.00
C ALA A 81 16.56 -1.21 -6.94
N GLN A 82 16.90 -0.42 -7.96
CA GLN A 82 15.93 0.14 -8.92
C GLN A 82 15.03 -0.93 -9.53
N ALA A 83 15.59 -2.11 -9.82
CA ALA A 83 14.83 -3.23 -10.37
C ALA A 83 13.75 -3.80 -9.44
N ASP A 84 13.80 -3.46 -8.14
CA ASP A 84 12.79 -3.87 -7.15
C ASP A 84 11.71 -2.81 -6.93
N LEU A 85 11.82 -1.64 -7.57
CA LEU A 85 10.92 -0.52 -7.31
C LEU A 85 9.83 -0.40 -8.40
N THR A 86 8.66 -0.02 -7.94
CA THR A 86 7.53 0.45 -8.74
C THR A 86 7.00 1.73 -8.10
N TYR A 87 6.47 2.63 -8.89
CA TYR A 87 5.90 3.89 -8.42
C TYR A 87 4.41 3.90 -8.68
N THR A 88 3.61 4.08 -7.63
CA THR A 88 2.20 4.41 -7.79
C THR A 88 2.03 5.91 -7.82
N TYR A 89 1.16 6.38 -8.69
CA TYR A 89 0.87 7.80 -8.81
C TYR A 89 -0.62 8.10 -8.72
N GLU A 90 -0.92 9.27 -8.18
CA GLU A 90 -2.26 9.87 -8.17
C GLU A 90 -2.13 11.34 -8.60
N SER A 91 -2.78 11.70 -9.70
CA SER A 91 -2.90 13.08 -10.14
C SER A 91 -4.26 13.65 -9.79
N SER A 92 -4.31 14.95 -9.51
CA SER A 92 -5.53 15.70 -9.25
C SER A 92 -5.36 17.14 -9.68
N GLY A 93 -6.43 17.76 -10.16
CA GLY A 93 -6.40 19.17 -10.55
C GLY A 93 -7.44 19.52 -11.61
N ALA A 94 -7.23 20.64 -12.27
CA ALA A 94 -8.15 21.17 -13.26
C ALA A 94 -8.36 20.25 -14.46
N GLY A 95 -7.36 19.43 -14.83
CA GLY A 95 -7.45 18.41 -15.89
C GLY A 95 -8.17 17.12 -15.50
N GLY A 96 -8.66 17.02 -14.24
CA GLY A 96 -9.25 15.80 -13.72
C GLY A 96 -8.34 15.04 -12.78
N SER A 97 -8.62 13.75 -12.59
CA SER A 97 -7.80 12.85 -11.77
C SER A 97 -7.42 11.60 -12.56
N ALA A 98 -6.19 11.15 -12.38
CA ALA A 98 -5.69 9.90 -12.92
C ALA A 98 -4.83 9.19 -11.86
N SER A 99 -4.80 7.87 -11.90
CA SER A 99 -3.96 7.07 -11.03
C SER A 99 -3.45 5.84 -11.77
N GLY A 100 -2.31 5.33 -11.33
CA GLY A 100 -1.72 4.16 -11.95
C GLY A 100 -0.42 3.74 -11.29
N SER A 101 0.29 2.85 -11.99
CA SER A 101 1.60 2.35 -11.55
C SER A 101 2.55 2.31 -12.73
N VAL A 102 3.79 2.74 -12.50
CA VAL A 102 4.85 2.80 -13.51
C VAL A 102 6.18 2.32 -12.94
N GLU A 103 7.06 1.83 -13.79
CA GLU A 103 8.43 1.42 -13.42
C GLU A 103 9.47 2.48 -13.82
N THR A 104 9.05 3.48 -14.57
CA THR A 104 9.86 4.62 -14.99
C THR A 104 9.74 5.77 -14.00
N THR A 105 10.67 6.70 -14.02
CA THR A 105 10.66 7.92 -13.21
C THR A 105 9.98 9.10 -13.92
N THR A 106 9.05 8.81 -14.81
CA THR A 106 8.27 9.80 -15.55
C THR A 106 6.87 9.28 -15.83
N VAL A 107 5.91 10.20 -15.83
CA VAL A 107 4.52 9.93 -16.25
C VAL A 107 3.92 11.20 -16.83
N SER A 108 3.12 11.07 -17.89
CA SER A 108 2.39 12.17 -18.48
C SER A 108 0.89 11.99 -18.25
N VAL A 109 0.22 13.06 -17.85
CA VAL A 109 -1.23 13.12 -17.60
C VAL A 109 -1.81 14.34 -18.30
N ASP A 110 -3.08 14.30 -18.65
CA ASP A 110 -3.78 15.45 -19.19
C ASP A 110 -3.71 16.62 -18.20
N GLY A 111 -3.37 17.81 -18.71
CA GLY A 111 -3.26 19.04 -17.95
C GLY A 111 -4.29 20.07 -18.44
N ALA A 112 -4.82 20.85 -17.51
CA ALA A 112 -5.67 22.00 -17.81
C ALA A 112 -5.20 23.22 -17.04
N SER A 113 -5.61 24.42 -17.49
CA SER A 113 -5.32 25.68 -16.79
C SER A 113 -5.72 25.61 -15.33
N GLY A 114 -4.85 26.06 -14.46
CA GLY A 114 -5.01 26.01 -13.01
C GLY A 114 -4.02 25.08 -12.31
N GLU A 115 -4.29 24.75 -11.07
CA GLU A 115 -3.43 23.89 -10.28
C GLU A 115 -3.58 22.42 -10.69
N ASN A 116 -2.47 21.77 -10.98
CA ASN A 116 -2.35 20.35 -11.25
C ASN A 116 -1.34 19.76 -10.27
N CYS A 117 -1.74 18.73 -9.52
CA CYS A 117 -0.93 18.11 -8.49
C CYS A 117 -0.66 16.64 -8.81
N MET A 118 0.51 16.17 -8.40
CA MET A 118 0.93 14.77 -8.49
C MET A 118 1.38 14.28 -7.12
N GLN A 119 0.96 13.08 -6.77
CA GLN A 119 1.45 12.35 -5.60
C GLN A 119 2.10 11.06 -6.08
N ILE A 120 3.31 10.77 -5.59
CA ILE A 120 4.07 9.56 -5.92
C ILE A 120 4.39 8.80 -4.64
N THR A 121 4.18 7.50 -4.68
CA THR A 121 4.57 6.56 -3.61
C THR A 121 5.47 5.49 -4.19
N THR A 122 6.62 5.26 -3.58
CA THR A 122 7.52 4.15 -3.96
C THR A 122 7.02 2.85 -3.35
N VAL A 123 7.00 1.78 -4.13
CA VAL A 123 6.60 0.44 -3.70
C VAL A 123 7.74 -0.53 -3.97
N SER A 124 8.16 -1.29 -2.96
CA SER A 124 9.08 -2.42 -3.14
C SER A 124 8.29 -3.63 -3.63
N ARG A 125 8.68 -4.17 -4.78
CA ARG A 125 8.03 -5.36 -5.37
C ARG A 125 8.29 -6.63 -4.58
N SER A 126 9.45 -6.74 -3.97
CA SER A 126 9.83 -7.93 -3.19
C SER A 126 9.11 -8.02 -1.85
N SER A 127 8.90 -6.88 -1.17
CA SER A 127 8.28 -6.85 0.15
C SER A 127 6.84 -6.35 0.17
N GLY A 128 6.37 -5.70 -0.91
CA GLY A 128 5.07 -5.03 -0.97
C GLY A 128 4.97 -3.78 -0.08
N ARG A 129 6.06 -3.34 0.54
CA ARG A 129 6.07 -2.15 1.42
C ARG A 129 6.09 -0.88 0.59
N MET A 130 5.51 0.17 1.15
CA MET A 130 5.35 1.47 0.51
C MET A 130 6.08 2.54 1.31
N SER A 131 6.62 3.54 0.61
CA SER A 131 7.12 4.78 1.23
C SER A 131 5.97 5.67 1.68
N ASP A 132 6.27 6.69 2.47
CA ASP A 132 5.36 7.83 2.56
C ASP A 132 5.24 8.51 1.18
N PRO A 133 4.07 9.09 0.84
CA PRO A 133 3.87 9.77 -0.43
C PRO A 133 4.61 11.11 -0.51
N VAL A 134 5.10 11.44 -1.69
CA VAL A 134 5.62 12.78 -2.03
C VAL A 134 4.63 13.47 -2.94
N ARG A 135 4.22 14.70 -2.60
CA ARG A 135 3.27 15.49 -3.38
C ARG A 135 3.91 16.78 -3.87
N GLN A 136 3.64 17.13 -5.13
CA GLN A 136 4.03 18.40 -5.74
C GLN A 136 2.89 18.89 -6.63
N CYS A 137 2.74 20.22 -6.71
CA CYS A 137 1.77 20.86 -7.61
C CYS A 137 2.49 21.81 -8.56
N THR A 138 1.96 21.96 -9.78
CA THR A 138 2.35 22.96 -10.76
C THR A 138 1.13 23.75 -11.23
N VAL A 139 1.33 25.01 -11.58
CA VAL A 139 0.25 25.86 -12.12
C VAL A 139 0.43 25.97 -13.62
N VAL A 140 -0.59 25.56 -14.33
CA VAL A 140 -0.68 25.66 -15.79
C VAL A 140 -1.40 26.97 -16.12
N PRO A 141 -0.83 27.81 -16.98
CA PRO A 141 -1.40 29.12 -17.37
C PRO A 141 -2.73 29.01 -18.12
#